data_31b73144e50b3bc1cfa0867468d57856
#
_entry.id   31b73144e50b3bc1cfa0867468d57856
#
_cell.length_a   1.000
_cell.length_b   1.000
_cell.length_c   1.000
_cell.angle_alpha   90.00
_cell.angle_beta   90.00
_cell.angle_gamma   90.00
#
_symmetry.space_group_name_H-M   'P 1'
#
loop_
_entity.id
_entity.type
_entity.pdbx_description
1 polymer ?
#
loop_
_entity_poly.entity_id
_entity_poly.type
_entity_poly.pdbx_seq_one_letter_code
_entity_poly.pdbx_strand_id
1 'polypeptide(L)' 'TDLTPVEERVAHLIRAVDELSDVVARQQREIDALARRVAMLTEREAEREAEAARSAPVERPPHW' A
#
# COMPACT_ATOMS: atom_id res chain seq x y z
N THR A 1 26.96 -39.41 18.67
CA THR A 1 26.59 -38.01 18.74
C THR A 1 25.13 -37.86 18.34
N ASP A 2 24.32 -37.36 19.27
CA ASP A 2 22.90 -37.16 19.01
C ASP A 2 22.67 -35.80 18.33
N LEU A 3 22.16 -35.85 17.09
CA LEU A 3 21.86 -34.67 16.28
C LEU A 3 20.42 -34.17 16.46
N THR A 4 19.61 -34.87 17.28
CA THR A 4 18.20 -34.54 17.46
C THR A 4 17.95 -33.08 17.88
N PRO A 5 18.71 -32.49 18.83
CA PRO A 5 18.50 -31.09 19.16
C PRO A 5 18.73 -30.13 18.00
N VAL A 6 19.70 -30.40 17.13
CA VAL A 6 19.98 -29.61 15.93
C VAL A 6 18.86 -29.77 14.92
N GLU A 7 18.42 -31.01 14.70
CA GLU A 7 17.32 -31.30 13.79
C GLU A 7 16.02 -30.63 14.22
N GLU A 8 15.74 -30.64 15.51
CA GLU A 8 14.57 -29.95 16.07
C GLU A 8 14.64 -28.44 15.87
N ARG A 9 15.82 -27.85 16.05
CA ARG A 9 16.04 -26.42 15.80
C ARG A 9 15.86 -26.08 14.34
N VAL A 10 16.40 -26.89 13.46
CA VAL A 10 16.24 -26.70 12.00
C VAL A 10 14.77 -26.80 11.62
N ALA A 11 14.05 -27.81 12.13
CA ALA A 11 12.62 -27.94 11.87
C ALA A 11 11.84 -26.74 12.36
N HIS A 12 12.17 -26.22 13.55
CA HIS A 12 11.55 -25.01 14.08
C HIS A 12 11.82 -23.80 13.20
N LEU A 13 13.07 -23.63 12.75
CA LEU A 13 13.44 -22.51 11.88
C LEU A 13 12.74 -22.61 10.51
N ILE A 14 12.60 -23.80 9.96
CA ILE A 14 11.87 -23.99 8.71
C ILE A 14 10.41 -23.52 8.87
N ARG A 15 9.75 -23.94 9.96
CA ARG A 15 8.38 -23.51 10.24
C ARG A 15 8.30 -22.00 10.41
N ALA A 16 9.25 -21.41 11.14
CA ALA A 16 9.28 -19.98 11.36
C ALA A 16 9.47 -19.21 10.05
N VAL A 17 10.33 -19.68 9.17
CA VAL A 17 10.53 -19.09 7.84
C VAL A 17 9.25 -19.20 7.00
N ASP A 18 8.59 -20.36 7.01
CA ASP A 18 7.34 -20.54 6.28
C ASP A 18 6.25 -19.61 6.78
N GLU A 19 6.12 -19.46 8.11
CA GLU A 19 5.16 -18.53 8.70
C GLU A 19 5.46 -17.07 8.34
N LEU A 20 6.74 -16.70 8.37
CA LEU A 20 7.16 -15.36 7.96
C LEU A 20 6.90 -15.11 6.49
N SER A 21 7.12 -16.11 5.63
CA SER A 21 6.81 -16.02 4.21
C SER A 21 5.33 -15.75 3.97
N ASP A 22 4.46 -16.41 4.73
CA ASP A 22 3.02 -16.20 4.66
C ASP A 22 2.64 -14.77 5.12
N VAL A 23 3.27 -14.29 6.18
CA VAL A 23 3.07 -12.92 6.68
C VAL A 23 3.50 -11.90 5.62
N VAL A 24 4.68 -12.10 5.03
CA VAL A 24 5.19 -11.19 3.99
C VAL A 24 4.25 -11.18 2.77
N ALA A 25 3.78 -12.35 2.34
CA ALA A 25 2.84 -12.43 1.22
C ALA A 25 1.53 -11.68 1.52
N ARG A 26 1.00 -11.82 2.75
CA ARG A 26 -0.20 -11.11 3.17
C ARG A 26 0.04 -9.60 3.20
N GLN A 27 1.14 -9.17 3.77
CA GLN A 27 1.51 -7.76 3.83
C GLN A 27 1.67 -7.17 2.43
N GLN A 28 2.25 -7.92 1.50
CA GLN A 28 2.39 -7.45 0.12
C GLN A 28 1.01 -7.23 -0.53
N ARG A 29 0.06 -8.14 -0.29
CA ARG A 29 -1.30 -7.96 -0.78
C ARG A 29 -1.97 -6.72 -0.19
N GLU A 30 -1.75 -6.45 1.10
CA GLU A 30 -2.26 -5.27 1.76
C GLU A 30 -1.63 -3.99 1.20
N ILE A 31 -0.32 -4.01 0.99
CA ILE A 31 0.41 -2.88 0.37
C ILE A 31 -0.13 -2.61 -1.04
N ASP A 32 -0.30 -3.65 -1.84
CA ASP A 32 -0.82 -3.52 -3.21
C ASP A 32 -2.24 -2.94 -3.21
N ALA A 33 -3.08 -3.39 -2.27
CA ALA A 33 -4.44 -2.85 -2.14
C ALA A 33 -4.43 -1.37 -1.73
N LEU A 34 -3.58 -1.01 -0.79
CA LEU A 34 -3.43 0.38 -0.36
C LEU A 34 -2.85 1.25 -1.47
N ALA A 35 -1.87 0.75 -2.21
CA ALA A 35 -1.31 1.48 -3.35
C ALA A 35 -2.37 1.77 -4.41
N ARG A 36 -3.24 0.80 -4.70
CA ARG A 36 -4.36 1.00 -5.64
C ARG A 36 -5.33 2.06 -5.13
N ARG A 37 -5.65 2.02 -3.83
CA ARG A 37 -6.53 3.03 -3.22
C ARG A 37 -5.95 4.42 -3.29
N VAL A 38 -4.68 4.55 -2.96
CA VAL A 38 -3.97 5.84 -3.04
C VAL A 38 -3.99 6.35 -4.47
N ALA A 39 -3.71 5.50 -5.45
CA ALA A 39 -3.76 5.87 -6.86
C ALA A 39 -5.14 6.38 -7.27
N MET A 40 -6.20 5.68 -6.87
CA MET A 40 -7.58 6.10 -7.16
C MET A 40 -7.92 7.43 -6.51
N LEU A 41 -7.55 7.61 -5.24
CA LEU A 41 -7.83 8.85 -4.52
C LEU A 41 -7.05 10.03 -5.08
N THR A 42 -5.81 9.81 -5.48
CA THR A 42 -4.97 10.82 -6.12
C THR A 42 -5.58 11.25 -7.45
N GLU A 43 -6.04 10.29 -8.25
CA GLU A 43 -6.70 10.57 -9.52
C GLU A 43 -7.98 11.38 -9.33
N ARG A 44 -8.81 10.97 -8.36
CA ARG A 44 -10.04 11.69 -8.04
C ARG A 44 -9.77 13.12 -7.55
N GLU A 45 -8.73 13.30 -6.74
CA GLU A 45 -8.35 14.62 -6.27
C GLU A 45 -7.85 15.50 -7.43
N ALA A 46 -7.08 14.94 -8.35
CA ALA A 46 -6.65 15.65 -9.54
C ALA A 46 -7.85 16.09 -10.39
N GLU A 47 -8.85 15.22 -10.54
CA GLU A 47 -10.07 15.53 -11.26
C GLU A 47 -10.86 16.65 -10.56
N ARG A 48 -10.95 16.61 -9.23
CA ARG A 48 -11.62 17.66 -8.45
C ARG A 48 -10.93 19.01 -8.59
N GLU A 49 -9.61 19.02 -8.55
CA GLU A 49 -8.81 20.22 -8.73
C GLU A 49 -9.01 20.79 -10.13
N ALA A 50 -8.99 19.93 -11.14
CA ALA A 50 -9.24 20.34 -12.52
C ALA A 50 -10.66 20.91 -12.70
N GLU A 51 -11.66 20.26 -12.09
CA GLU A 51 -13.04 20.74 -12.13
C GLU A 51 -13.20 22.06 -11.39
N ALA A 52 -12.59 22.20 -10.24
CA ALA A 52 -12.61 23.45 -9.48
C ALA A 52 -11.97 24.58 -10.28
N ALA A 53 -10.88 24.31 -10.97
CA ALA A 53 -10.22 25.30 -11.83
C ALA A 53 -11.11 25.71 -13.01
N ARG A 54 -11.86 24.78 -13.60
CA ARG A 54 -12.79 25.07 -14.69
C ARG A 54 -14.03 25.83 -14.22
N SER A 55 -14.48 25.55 -13.00
CA SER A 55 -15.70 26.11 -12.44
C SER A 55 -15.46 27.38 -11.63
N ALA A 56 -14.20 27.71 -11.36
CA ALA A 56 -13.88 28.90 -10.59
C ALA A 56 -14.39 30.15 -11.31
N PRO A 57 -15.12 31.02 -10.63
CA PRO A 57 -15.56 32.25 -11.25
C PRO A 57 -14.34 33.08 -11.62
N VAL A 58 -14.36 33.59 -12.85
CA VAL A 58 -13.34 34.53 -13.30
C VAL A 58 -13.61 35.84 -12.58
N GLU A 59 -12.73 36.21 -11.67
CA GLU A 59 -12.80 37.50 -11.05
C GLU A 59 -12.45 38.56 -12.11
N ARG A 60 -13.48 39.24 -12.57
CA ARG A 60 -13.26 40.38 -13.43
C ARG A 60 -13.05 41.61 -12.54
N PRO A 61 -11.97 42.35 -12.74
CA PRO A 61 -11.87 43.61 -12.05
C PRO A 61 -13.09 44.47 -12.40
N PRO A 62 -13.62 45.17 -11.42
CA PRO A 62 -14.78 46.03 -11.70
C PRO A 62 -14.44 47.02 -12.80
N HIS A 63 -15.37 47.13 -13.73
CA HIS A 63 -15.28 48.15 -14.75
C HIS A 63 -15.86 49.44 -14.21
N TRP A 64 -15.00 50.38 -14.07
CA TRP A 64 -15.40 51.78 -13.82
C TRP A 64 -14.79 52.75 -14.75
#